data_b6b9d593e82052bde73663a1245c930e
#
_entry.id   b6b9d593e82052bde73663a1245c930e
#
_cell.length_a   1.000
_cell.length_b   1.000
_cell.length_c   1.000
_cell.angle_alpha   90.00
_cell.angle_beta   90.00
_cell.angle_gamma   90.00
#
_symmetry.space_group_name_H-M   'P 1'
#
loop_
_entity.id
_entity.type
_entity.pdbx_description
1 polymer ?
#
loop_
_entity_poly.entity_id
_entity_poly.type
_entity_poly.pdbx_seq_one_letter_code
_entity_poly.pdbx_strand_id
1 'polypeptide(L)'
;MTALKKIELHLHIEGAAPPALIRSLAAEKKQDLNGIFDANGAYSYQSFHDFLRVYEAATSVLTSPRDYARLLTEVLGECAEHGAIYAELFVSPEFCGGGDLVAWRDYLAAMEEAAQAAERGGIASRAILTAIRHFGPDRARKTAICAAETAGGWVAGLGIGGAEDFGSLRDFAWSYDCAREAGLGLTAHAGEWG
;
A
#
# COMPACT_ATOMS: atom_id res chain seq x y z
N MET A 1 30.16 16.48 -0.13
CA MET A 1 29.35 16.21 1.09
C MET A 1 28.57 14.95 0.81
N THR A 2 28.72 13.90 1.62
CA THR A 2 27.90 12.69 1.51
C THR A 2 26.45 13.06 1.82
N ALA A 3 25.51 12.75 0.93
CA ALA A 3 24.09 12.99 1.19
C ALA A 3 23.65 12.25 2.47
N LEU A 4 22.80 12.88 3.27
CA LEU A 4 22.25 12.28 4.48
C LEU A 4 21.40 11.07 4.08
N LYS A 5 21.71 9.91 4.64
CA LYS A 5 20.90 8.71 4.48
C LYS A 5 19.59 8.88 5.24
N LYS A 6 18.47 8.51 4.61
CA LYS A 6 17.12 8.62 5.17
C LYS A 6 16.46 7.25 5.27
N ILE A 7 15.45 7.17 6.12
CA ILE A 7 14.52 6.04 6.18
C ILE A 7 13.10 6.58 6.03
N GLU A 8 12.24 5.82 5.33
CA GLU A 8 10.82 6.09 5.20
C GLU A 8 10.05 4.97 5.92
N LEU A 9 9.26 5.31 6.93
CA LEU A 9 8.60 4.31 7.78
C LEU A 9 7.09 4.26 7.60
N HIS A 10 6.49 5.16 6.79
CA HIS A 10 5.06 5.22 6.63
C HIS A 10 4.67 5.68 5.22
N LEU A 11 4.70 4.77 4.27
CA LEU A 11 4.40 5.07 2.88
C LEU A 11 3.39 4.07 2.31
N HIS A 12 2.16 4.53 2.07
CA HIS A 12 1.16 3.74 1.36
C HIS A 12 1.55 3.65 -0.11
N ILE A 13 1.80 2.43 -0.59
CA ILE A 13 2.33 2.22 -1.94
C ILE A 13 1.38 2.77 -3.01
N GLU A 14 0.09 2.55 -2.86
CA GLU A 14 -0.92 3.04 -3.80
C GLU A 14 -1.05 4.57 -3.72
N GLY A 15 -0.96 5.15 -2.52
CA GLY A 15 -1.00 6.61 -2.30
C GLY A 15 0.24 7.34 -2.81
N ALA A 16 1.37 6.65 -2.84
CA ALA A 16 2.63 7.16 -3.38
C ALA A 16 2.75 6.97 -4.91
N ALA A 17 1.73 6.40 -5.57
CA ALA A 17 1.78 6.14 -7.00
C ALA A 17 2.02 7.43 -7.80
N PRO A 18 3.10 7.53 -8.59
CA PRO A 18 3.34 8.71 -9.41
C PRO A 18 2.17 8.94 -10.38
N PRO A 19 1.62 10.18 -10.49
CA PRO A 19 0.52 10.48 -11.39
C PRO A 19 0.79 10.07 -12.84
N ALA A 20 2.05 10.13 -13.27
CA ALA A 20 2.46 9.71 -14.62
C ALA A 20 2.27 8.20 -14.84
N LEU A 21 2.62 7.36 -13.85
CA LEU A 21 2.41 5.93 -13.92
C LEU A 21 0.91 5.59 -14.00
N ILE A 22 0.11 6.20 -13.14
CA ILE A 22 -1.36 5.94 -13.10
C ILE A 22 -2.02 6.36 -14.42
N ARG A 23 -1.66 7.50 -14.99
CA ARG A 23 -2.14 7.91 -16.33
C ARG A 23 -1.70 6.95 -17.42
N SER A 24 -0.46 6.45 -17.39
CA SER A 24 0.03 5.46 -18.35
C SER A 24 -0.78 4.16 -18.28
N LEU A 25 -0.99 3.65 -17.05
CA LEU A 25 -1.80 2.45 -16.84
C LEU A 25 -3.26 2.64 -17.26
N ALA A 26 -3.85 3.80 -16.97
CA ALA A 26 -5.20 4.13 -17.41
C ALA A 26 -5.33 4.12 -18.93
N ALA A 27 -4.35 4.71 -19.63
CA ALA A 27 -4.31 4.71 -21.10
C ALA A 27 -4.13 3.28 -21.67
N GLU A 28 -3.22 2.49 -21.11
CA GLU A 28 -2.99 1.08 -21.47
C GLU A 28 -4.29 0.25 -21.36
N LYS A 29 -5.08 0.52 -20.30
CA LYS A 29 -6.33 -0.21 -19.98
C LYS A 29 -7.60 0.44 -20.52
N LYS A 30 -7.48 1.58 -21.20
CA LYS A 30 -8.61 2.37 -21.73
C LYS A 30 -9.61 2.75 -20.62
N GLN A 31 -9.10 3.02 -19.43
CA GLN A 31 -9.89 3.43 -18.27
C GLN A 31 -9.86 4.95 -18.13
N ASP A 32 -11.02 5.55 -17.90
CA ASP A 32 -11.15 6.99 -17.69
C ASP A 32 -10.97 7.32 -16.20
N LEU A 33 -10.00 8.18 -15.91
CA LEU A 33 -9.72 8.70 -14.57
C LEU A 33 -10.01 10.21 -14.47
N ASN A 34 -11.04 10.69 -15.20
CA ASN A 34 -11.44 12.09 -15.15
C ASN A 34 -11.79 12.52 -13.70
N GLY A 35 -11.34 13.72 -13.34
CA GLY A 35 -11.67 14.36 -12.07
C GLY A 35 -10.79 13.95 -10.88
N ILE A 36 -9.72 13.17 -11.08
CA ILE A 36 -8.76 12.90 -10.01
C ILE A 36 -7.45 13.69 -10.16
N PHE A 37 -7.25 14.36 -11.29
CA PHE A 37 -6.07 15.19 -11.56
C PHE A 37 -6.46 16.65 -11.78
N ASP A 38 -5.59 17.57 -11.35
CA ASP A 38 -5.68 18.99 -11.66
C ASP A 38 -5.14 19.31 -13.08
N ALA A 39 -5.15 20.59 -13.44
CA ALA A 39 -4.64 21.06 -14.72
C ALA A 39 -3.13 20.82 -14.93
N ASN A 40 -2.37 20.62 -13.87
CA ASN A 40 -0.94 20.32 -13.90
C ASN A 40 -0.68 18.80 -13.93
N GLY A 41 -1.73 17.99 -13.81
CA GLY A 41 -1.66 16.54 -13.79
C GLY A 41 -1.27 15.94 -12.43
N ALA A 42 -1.33 16.70 -11.35
CA ALA A 42 -1.20 16.23 -9.98
C ALA A 42 -2.56 15.75 -9.44
N TYR A 43 -2.56 14.87 -8.43
CA TYR A 43 -3.80 14.48 -7.76
C TYR A 43 -4.47 15.69 -7.11
N SER A 44 -5.80 15.76 -7.22
CA SER A 44 -6.60 16.86 -6.72
C SER A 44 -7.73 16.36 -5.82
N TYR A 45 -7.75 16.86 -4.59
CA TYR A 45 -8.78 16.55 -3.59
C TYR A 45 -8.97 17.76 -2.65
N GLN A 46 -10.18 17.91 -2.09
CA GLN A 46 -10.54 19.07 -1.25
C GLN A 46 -10.90 18.69 0.18
N SER A 47 -11.04 17.41 0.48
CA SER A 47 -11.36 16.88 1.79
C SER A 47 -10.76 15.48 1.94
N PHE A 48 -10.74 14.94 3.17
CA PHE A 48 -10.25 13.57 3.39
C PHE A 48 -11.10 12.52 2.67
N HIS A 49 -12.41 12.66 2.70
CA HIS A 49 -13.27 11.75 1.95
C HIS A 49 -13.05 11.85 0.43
N ASP A 50 -12.78 13.05 -0.07
CA ASP A 50 -12.42 13.23 -1.47
C ASP A 50 -11.03 12.65 -1.79
N PHE A 51 -10.07 12.77 -0.86
CA PHE A 51 -8.78 12.08 -0.94
C PHE A 51 -8.96 10.56 -1.05
N LEU A 52 -9.77 9.95 -0.18
CA LEU A 52 -10.04 8.50 -0.26
C LEU A 52 -10.67 8.11 -1.61
N ARG A 53 -11.60 8.92 -2.11
CA ARG A 53 -12.20 8.70 -3.45
C ARG A 53 -11.15 8.76 -4.57
N VAL A 54 -10.25 9.75 -4.53
CA VAL A 54 -9.15 9.90 -5.51
C VAL A 54 -8.18 8.73 -5.40
N TYR A 55 -7.85 8.31 -4.18
CA TYR A 55 -7.01 7.16 -3.89
C TYR A 55 -7.59 5.87 -4.49
N GLU A 56 -8.86 5.57 -4.21
CA GLU A 56 -9.54 4.38 -4.75
C GLU A 56 -9.64 4.44 -6.28
N ALA A 57 -9.92 5.61 -6.86
CA ALA A 57 -9.95 5.77 -8.31
C ALA A 57 -8.57 5.54 -8.94
N ALA A 58 -7.50 6.06 -8.33
CA ALA A 58 -6.13 5.82 -8.80
C ALA A 58 -5.75 4.35 -8.71
N THR A 59 -6.13 3.65 -7.63
CA THR A 59 -5.83 2.22 -7.46
C THR A 59 -6.60 1.32 -8.43
N SER A 60 -7.73 1.79 -8.98
CA SER A 60 -8.56 0.99 -9.89
C SER A 60 -7.85 0.53 -11.17
N VAL A 61 -6.75 1.17 -11.56
CA VAL A 61 -5.93 0.77 -12.72
C VAL A 61 -4.85 -0.25 -12.37
N LEU A 62 -4.61 -0.50 -11.08
CA LEU A 62 -3.62 -1.46 -10.59
C LEU A 62 -4.26 -2.86 -10.48
N THR A 63 -4.48 -3.53 -11.60
CA THR A 63 -5.31 -4.74 -11.69
C THR A 63 -4.54 -6.03 -11.84
N SER A 64 -3.20 -5.98 -11.76
CA SER A 64 -2.37 -7.18 -11.94
C SER A 64 -1.10 -7.15 -11.07
N PRO A 65 -0.51 -8.32 -10.76
CA PRO A 65 0.80 -8.41 -10.11
C PRO A 65 1.89 -7.57 -10.80
N ARG A 66 1.87 -7.51 -12.12
CA ARG A 66 2.81 -6.71 -12.91
C ARG A 66 2.65 -5.20 -12.66
N ASP A 67 1.42 -4.73 -12.50
CA ASP A 67 1.17 -3.31 -12.23
C ASP A 67 1.74 -2.92 -10.86
N TYR A 68 1.56 -3.78 -9.86
CA TYR A 68 2.11 -3.56 -8.51
C TYR A 68 3.64 -3.67 -8.48
N ALA A 69 4.24 -4.57 -9.26
CA ALA A 69 5.70 -4.61 -9.40
C ALA A 69 6.25 -3.32 -10.05
N ARG A 70 5.57 -2.79 -11.08
CA ARG A 70 5.91 -1.49 -11.70
C ARG A 70 5.77 -0.36 -10.69
N LEU A 71 4.65 -0.31 -9.96
CA LEU A 71 4.41 0.69 -8.92
C LEU A 71 5.51 0.67 -7.87
N LEU A 72 5.83 -0.51 -7.33
CA LEU A 72 6.87 -0.65 -6.32
C LEU A 72 8.24 -0.19 -6.83
N THR A 73 8.56 -0.51 -8.06
CA THR A 73 9.83 -0.09 -8.69
C THR A 73 9.93 1.43 -8.77
N GLU A 74 8.87 2.11 -9.22
CA GLU A 74 8.82 3.58 -9.32
C GLU A 74 8.90 4.23 -7.94
N VAL A 75 8.11 3.76 -6.98
CA VAL A 75 8.07 4.32 -5.61
C VAL A 75 9.42 4.16 -4.90
N LEU A 76 10.02 2.98 -4.94
CA LEU A 76 11.34 2.77 -4.32
C LEU A 76 12.45 3.52 -5.07
N GLY A 77 12.34 3.66 -6.40
CA GLY A 77 13.25 4.48 -7.19
C GLY A 77 13.23 5.95 -6.75
N GLU A 78 12.05 6.53 -6.61
CA GLU A 78 11.87 7.90 -6.12
C GLU A 78 12.39 8.07 -4.69
N CYS A 79 12.09 7.13 -3.79
CA CYS A 79 12.67 7.13 -2.45
C CYS A 79 14.20 7.14 -2.46
N ALA A 80 14.82 6.30 -3.31
CA ALA A 80 16.27 6.21 -3.42
C ALA A 80 16.88 7.50 -3.99
N GLU A 81 16.27 8.12 -5.00
CA GLU A 81 16.69 9.42 -5.54
C GLU A 81 16.69 10.52 -4.47
N HIS A 82 15.78 10.44 -3.51
CA HIS A 82 15.71 11.35 -2.37
C HIS A 82 16.61 10.94 -1.19
N GLY A 83 17.41 9.89 -1.35
CA GLY A 83 18.41 9.44 -0.36
C GLY A 83 17.89 8.47 0.69
N ALA A 84 16.72 7.87 0.49
CA ALA A 84 16.26 6.78 1.33
C ALA A 84 17.08 5.50 1.06
N ILE A 85 17.42 4.80 2.13
CA ILE A 85 18.13 3.51 2.08
C ILE A 85 17.26 2.37 2.62
N TYR A 86 16.12 2.70 3.22
CA TYR A 86 15.14 1.77 3.74
C TYR A 86 13.74 2.39 3.69
N ALA A 87 12.73 1.55 3.37
CA ALA A 87 11.33 1.94 3.38
C ALA A 87 10.43 0.86 3.97
N GLU A 88 9.42 1.26 4.77
CA GLU A 88 8.29 0.44 5.17
C GLU A 88 7.05 0.85 4.38
N LEU A 89 6.52 -0.11 3.62
CA LEU A 89 5.47 0.13 2.64
C LEU A 89 4.16 -0.47 3.13
N PHE A 90 3.15 0.37 3.25
CA PHE A 90 1.78 -0.07 3.54
C PHE A 90 1.14 -0.54 2.24
N VAL A 91 0.73 -1.82 2.20
CA VAL A 91 0.16 -2.49 1.03
C VAL A 91 -1.17 -3.11 1.42
N SER A 92 -2.22 -2.86 0.64
CA SER A 92 -3.55 -3.39 0.93
C SER A 92 -3.89 -4.61 0.07
N PRO A 93 -3.91 -5.85 0.62
CA PRO A 93 -4.33 -7.05 -0.10
C PRO A 93 -5.74 -6.92 -0.70
N GLU A 94 -6.56 -6.04 -0.16
CA GLU A 94 -7.89 -5.73 -0.70
C GLU A 94 -7.83 -5.21 -2.14
N PHE A 95 -6.83 -4.41 -2.47
CA PHE A 95 -6.57 -3.95 -3.84
C PHE A 95 -5.77 -4.96 -4.67
N CYS A 96 -5.23 -5.98 -4.03
CA CYS A 96 -4.45 -7.07 -4.64
C CYS A 96 -5.30 -8.35 -4.76
N GLY A 97 -6.37 -8.30 -5.54
CA GLY A 97 -7.27 -9.45 -5.73
C GLY A 97 -8.37 -9.59 -4.68
N GLY A 98 -8.79 -8.48 -4.02
CA GLY A 98 -9.92 -8.47 -3.08
C GLY A 98 -9.66 -9.19 -1.75
N GLY A 99 -8.41 -9.30 -1.34
CA GLY A 99 -8.01 -10.00 -0.12
C GLY A 99 -8.11 -11.53 -0.24
N ASP A 100 -8.20 -12.08 -1.46
CA ASP A 100 -8.07 -13.52 -1.69
C ASP A 100 -6.62 -13.95 -1.53
N LEU A 101 -6.38 -14.99 -0.71
CA LEU A 101 -5.03 -15.42 -0.37
C LEU A 101 -4.25 -15.96 -1.58
N VAL A 102 -4.92 -16.63 -2.52
CA VAL A 102 -4.24 -17.17 -3.71
C VAL A 102 -3.82 -16.04 -4.62
N ALA A 103 -4.73 -15.12 -4.91
CA ALA A 103 -4.43 -13.93 -5.69
C ALA A 103 -3.35 -13.08 -5.00
N TRP A 104 -3.45 -12.87 -3.68
CA TRP A 104 -2.45 -12.13 -2.92
C TRP A 104 -1.03 -12.70 -3.10
N ARG A 105 -0.86 -14.01 -3.08
CA ARG A 105 0.46 -14.65 -3.25
C ARG A 105 1.11 -14.32 -4.60
N ASP A 106 0.32 -14.20 -5.67
CA ASP A 106 0.84 -13.79 -6.98
C ASP A 106 1.31 -12.33 -6.98
N TYR A 107 0.52 -11.43 -6.33
CA TYR A 107 0.93 -10.03 -6.17
C TYR A 107 2.17 -9.89 -5.29
N LEU A 108 2.22 -10.63 -4.18
CA LEU A 108 3.36 -10.63 -3.26
C LEU A 108 4.64 -11.07 -3.99
N ALA A 109 4.60 -12.18 -4.72
CA ALA A 109 5.76 -12.71 -5.45
C ALA A 109 6.32 -11.67 -6.44
N ALA A 110 5.45 -10.98 -7.18
CA ALA A 110 5.87 -9.95 -8.12
C ALA A 110 6.48 -8.71 -7.42
N MET A 111 5.91 -8.32 -6.27
CA MET A 111 6.45 -7.21 -5.46
C MET A 111 7.77 -7.59 -4.76
N GLU A 112 7.90 -8.81 -4.25
CA GLU A 112 9.16 -9.28 -3.65
C GLU A 112 10.32 -9.29 -4.65
N GLU A 113 10.06 -9.70 -5.90
CA GLU A 113 11.07 -9.63 -6.96
C GLU A 113 11.51 -8.17 -7.22
N ALA A 114 10.57 -7.24 -7.30
CA ALA A 114 10.85 -5.82 -7.45
C ALA A 114 11.60 -5.24 -6.23
N ALA A 115 11.20 -5.61 -5.00
CA ALA A 115 11.86 -5.20 -3.77
C ALA A 115 13.31 -5.70 -3.71
N GLN A 116 13.56 -6.96 -4.08
CA GLN A 116 14.91 -7.52 -4.16
C GLN A 116 15.77 -6.81 -5.22
N ALA A 117 15.17 -6.40 -6.34
CA ALA A 117 15.88 -5.61 -7.36
C ALA A 117 16.26 -4.22 -6.81
N ALA A 118 15.36 -3.55 -6.09
CA ALA A 118 15.62 -2.26 -5.43
C ALA A 118 16.70 -2.39 -4.33
N GLU A 119 16.69 -3.48 -3.56
CA GLU A 119 17.71 -3.74 -2.52
C GLU A 119 19.11 -3.89 -3.12
N ARG A 120 19.23 -4.55 -4.27
CA ARG A 120 20.51 -4.58 -5.03
C ARG A 120 20.92 -3.19 -5.52
N GLY A 121 19.95 -2.29 -5.73
CA GLY A 121 20.15 -0.88 -6.07
C GLY A 121 20.46 0.03 -4.89
N GLY A 122 20.39 -0.48 -3.64
CA GLY A 122 20.78 0.23 -2.42
C GLY A 122 19.64 0.71 -1.52
N ILE A 123 18.38 0.36 -1.80
CA ILE A 123 17.24 0.64 -0.92
C ILE A 123 16.53 -0.67 -0.52
N ALA A 124 16.63 -1.03 0.75
CA ALA A 124 15.89 -2.15 1.33
C ALA A 124 14.45 -1.74 1.66
N SER A 125 13.53 -2.70 1.66
CA SER A 125 12.13 -2.43 2.06
C SER A 125 11.48 -3.59 2.81
N ARG A 126 10.38 -3.29 3.51
CA ARG A 126 9.47 -4.27 4.13
C ARG A 126 8.03 -3.83 3.87
N ALA A 127 7.12 -4.80 3.84
CA ALA A 127 5.70 -4.56 3.68
C ALA A 127 4.97 -4.66 5.02
N ILE A 128 4.06 -3.73 5.26
CA ILE A 128 3.06 -3.74 6.33
C ILE A 128 1.71 -3.90 5.64
N LEU A 129 1.08 -5.07 5.77
CA LEU A 129 -0.21 -5.30 5.16
C LEU A 129 -1.28 -4.48 5.85
N THR A 130 -2.08 -3.76 5.08
CA THR A 130 -2.97 -2.74 5.62
C THR A 130 -4.43 -3.10 5.39
N ALA A 131 -5.16 -3.30 6.49
CA ALA A 131 -6.61 -3.40 6.47
C ALA A 131 -7.23 -2.01 6.27
N ILE A 132 -8.27 -1.92 5.45
CA ILE A 132 -8.99 -0.67 5.18
C ILE A 132 -10.19 -0.61 6.11
N ARG A 133 -10.18 0.32 7.06
CA ARG A 133 -11.13 0.41 8.16
C ARG A 133 -12.58 0.52 7.68
N HIS A 134 -12.85 1.38 6.71
CA HIS A 134 -14.21 1.60 6.20
C HIS A 134 -14.74 0.47 5.30
N PHE A 135 -13.90 -0.52 4.94
CA PHE A 135 -14.36 -1.74 4.29
C PHE A 135 -14.88 -2.78 5.30
N GLY A 136 -14.68 -2.53 6.59
CA GLY A 136 -15.23 -3.29 7.68
C GLY A 136 -14.39 -4.48 8.15
N PRO A 137 -14.76 -5.06 9.31
CA PRO A 137 -13.97 -6.08 9.97
C PRO A 137 -13.85 -7.40 9.21
N ASP A 138 -14.84 -7.78 8.40
CA ASP A 138 -14.77 -9.02 7.63
C ASP A 138 -13.72 -8.96 6.52
N ARG A 139 -13.53 -7.79 5.89
CA ARG A 139 -12.44 -7.58 4.92
C ARG A 139 -11.08 -7.48 5.62
N ALA A 140 -11.03 -6.84 6.78
CA ALA A 140 -9.82 -6.79 7.60
C ALA A 140 -9.35 -8.19 8.04
N ARG A 141 -10.26 -9.14 8.29
CA ARG A 141 -9.93 -10.55 8.55
C ARG A 141 -9.21 -11.20 7.37
N LYS A 142 -9.65 -10.95 6.14
CA LYS A 142 -8.98 -11.46 4.94
C LYS A 142 -7.56 -10.90 4.82
N THR A 143 -7.41 -9.59 5.05
CA THR A 143 -6.08 -8.96 5.08
C THR A 143 -5.19 -9.57 6.14
N ALA A 144 -5.70 -9.84 7.35
CA ALA A 144 -4.95 -10.47 8.43
C ALA A 144 -4.54 -11.91 8.10
N ILE A 145 -5.41 -12.67 7.43
CA ILE A 145 -5.07 -14.01 6.94
C ILE A 145 -3.97 -13.92 5.88
N CYS A 146 -4.07 -13.01 4.92
CA CYS A 146 -3.00 -12.78 3.94
C CYS A 146 -1.68 -12.47 4.65
N ALA A 147 -1.70 -11.59 5.65
CA ALA A 147 -0.52 -11.22 6.41
C ALA A 147 0.08 -12.41 7.18
N ALA A 148 -0.74 -13.15 7.92
CA ALA A 148 -0.30 -14.29 8.72
C ALA A 148 0.27 -15.43 7.86
N GLU A 149 -0.40 -15.76 6.75
CA GLU A 149 -0.02 -16.83 5.82
C GLU A 149 1.23 -16.50 4.97
N THR A 150 1.63 -15.22 4.97
CA THR A 150 2.83 -14.75 4.24
C THR A 150 3.80 -14.00 5.15
N ALA A 151 3.69 -14.22 6.46
CA ALA A 151 4.54 -13.60 7.47
C ALA A 151 6.01 -14.00 7.30
N GLY A 152 6.91 -13.07 7.58
CA GLY A 152 8.35 -13.22 7.38
C GLY A 152 8.81 -12.73 6.01
N GLY A 153 10.08 -12.85 5.72
CA GLY A 153 10.62 -12.33 4.47
C GLY A 153 10.38 -10.82 4.33
N TRP A 154 9.65 -10.43 3.28
CA TRP A 154 9.32 -9.04 3.01
C TRP A 154 8.15 -8.54 3.85
N VAL A 155 7.18 -9.41 4.21
CA VAL A 155 6.01 -9.04 5.03
C VAL A 155 6.40 -9.00 6.51
N ALA A 156 6.40 -7.81 7.10
CA ALA A 156 6.88 -7.55 8.46
C ALA A 156 5.76 -7.19 9.46
N GLY A 157 4.60 -6.76 8.99
CA GLY A 157 3.56 -6.26 9.90
C GLY A 157 2.15 -6.26 9.33
N LEU A 158 1.19 -5.98 10.23
CA LEU A 158 -0.20 -5.64 9.92
C LEU A 158 -0.52 -4.25 10.48
N GLY A 159 -1.17 -3.44 9.65
CA GLY A 159 -1.70 -2.13 10.00
C GLY A 159 -3.19 -1.99 9.68
N ILE A 160 -3.79 -0.90 10.14
CA ILE A 160 -5.12 -0.45 9.73
C ILE A 160 -5.05 1.03 9.36
N GLY A 161 -5.71 1.41 8.27
CA GLY A 161 -5.85 2.79 7.80
C GLY A 161 -7.24 3.03 7.21
N GLY A 162 -7.46 4.21 6.64
CA GLY A 162 -8.73 4.62 6.07
C GLY A 162 -9.57 5.45 7.03
N ALA A 163 -10.88 5.58 6.79
CA ALA A 163 -11.76 6.50 7.53
C ALA A 163 -11.84 6.17 9.03
N GLU A 164 -11.34 7.07 9.89
CA GLU A 164 -11.30 6.88 11.34
C GLU A 164 -12.67 6.95 12.01
N ASP A 165 -13.61 7.64 11.39
CA ASP A 165 -15.01 7.77 11.84
C ASP A 165 -15.83 6.49 11.59
N PHE A 166 -15.27 5.47 10.95
CA PHE A 166 -15.93 4.20 10.70
C PHE A 166 -15.66 3.18 11.80
N GLY A 167 -16.69 2.71 12.48
CA GLY A 167 -16.62 1.60 13.44
C GLY A 167 -15.72 1.89 14.66
N SER A 168 -15.44 0.85 15.42
CA SER A 168 -14.53 0.87 16.57
C SER A 168 -13.29 0.02 16.28
N LEU A 169 -12.10 0.41 16.75
CA LEU A 169 -10.91 -0.42 16.67
C LEU A 169 -11.09 -1.80 17.30
N ARG A 170 -12.00 -1.92 18.29
CA ARG A 170 -12.35 -3.20 18.91
C ARG A 170 -12.93 -4.21 17.91
N ASP A 171 -13.60 -3.74 16.85
CA ASP A 171 -14.20 -4.60 15.83
C ASP A 171 -13.12 -5.35 15.02
N PHE A 172 -11.89 -4.85 15.04
CA PHE A 172 -10.73 -5.40 14.33
C PHE A 172 -9.81 -6.24 15.23
N ALA A 173 -10.17 -6.47 16.50
CA ALA A 173 -9.34 -7.18 17.48
C ALA A 173 -8.89 -8.55 16.97
N TRP A 174 -9.78 -9.31 16.34
CA TRP A 174 -9.44 -10.62 15.78
C TRP A 174 -8.30 -10.52 14.74
N SER A 175 -8.32 -9.52 13.87
CA SER A 175 -7.30 -9.32 12.84
C SER A 175 -5.92 -9.03 13.47
N TYR A 176 -5.89 -8.25 14.52
CA TYR A 176 -4.67 -7.97 15.26
C TYR A 176 -4.14 -9.18 16.04
N ASP A 177 -5.04 -9.99 16.63
CA ASP A 177 -4.64 -11.22 17.32
C ASP A 177 -4.06 -12.24 16.34
N CYS A 178 -4.69 -12.42 15.18
CA CYS A 178 -4.18 -13.28 14.10
C CYS A 178 -2.77 -12.87 13.66
N ALA A 179 -2.54 -11.58 13.43
CA ALA A 179 -1.22 -11.08 13.03
C ALA A 179 -0.18 -11.21 14.17
N ARG A 180 -0.58 -10.99 15.43
CA ARG A 180 0.28 -11.17 16.59
C ARG A 180 0.72 -12.62 16.76
N GLU A 181 -0.20 -13.57 16.59
CA GLU A 181 0.09 -15.01 16.64
C GLU A 181 1.05 -15.44 15.53
N ALA A 182 1.01 -14.79 14.38
CA ALA A 182 1.95 -14.98 13.29
C ALA A 182 3.32 -14.28 13.49
N GLY A 183 3.51 -13.58 14.61
CA GLY A 183 4.77 -12.88 14.92
C GLY A 183 4.99 -11.56 14.18
N LEU A 184 3.94 -10.97 13.60
CA LEU A 184 4.01 -9.73 12.86
C LEU A 184 4.03 -8.50 13.78
N GLY A 185 4.73 -7.44 13.37
CA GLY A 185 4.59 -6.11 13.96
C GLY A 185 3.17 -5.55 13.76
N LEU A 186 2.70 -4.75 14.72
CA LEU A 186 1.34 -4.20 14.68
C LEU A 186 1.39 -2.68 14.71
N THR A 187 0.59 -2.04 13.86
CA THR A 187 0.44 -0.58 13.83
C THR A 187 -1.01 -0.18 13.53
N ALA A 188 -1.36 1.07 13.78
CA ALA A 188 -2.67 1.61 13.47
C ALA A 188 -2.59 3.10 13.17
N HIS A 189 -3.41 3.58 12.23
CA HIS A 189 -3.67 5.00 12.06
C HIS A 189 -4.63 5.45 13.15
N ALA A 190 -4.29 6.52 13.85
CA ALA A 190 -5.11 7.13 14.89
C ALA A 190 -4.75 8.60 15.06
N GLY A 191 -5.77 9.47 15.20
CA GLY A 191 -5.59 10.90 15.34
C GLY A 191 -5.23 11.62 14.03
N GLU A 192 -5.55 11.03 12.89
CA GLU A 192 -5.34 11.66 11.57
C GLU A 192 -6.47 12.66 11.27
N TRP A 193 -7.71 12.29 11.61
CA TRP A 193 -8.90 13.09 11.39
C TRP A 193 -9.82 13.17 12.62
N GLY A 194 -9.63 12.36 13.62
CA GLY A 194 -10.47 12.26 14.80
C GLY A 194 -10.16 13.26 15.90
#